data_191dbf062a1d315353949861cdea4833
#
_entry.id   191dbf062a1d315353949861cdea4833
#
_cell.length_a   1.000
_cell.length_b   1.000
_cell.length_c   1.000
_cell.angle_alpha   90.00
_cell.angle_beta   90.00
_cell.angle_gamma   90.00
#
_symmetry.space_group_name_H-M   'P 1'
#
loop_
_entity.id
_entity.type
_entity.pdbx_description
1 polymer ?
#
loop_
_entity_poly.entity_id
_entity_poly.type
_entity_poly.pdbx_seq_one_letter_code
_entity_poly.pdbx_strand_id
1 'polypeptide(L)'
;TISLKLSDLVSSLEVIKLDTASNALITGGKVILSENYLLLGPDWQGIYKLFGRKGNFLCDVGTYGRGPEEYMQIADAQLDEGNNRIYLLPYEARKLLVYNLQGKFVNSVPLAVFLTGCRMKVENDKVSLLTTPLNVPIVAYQQDMKGNLLDSVSARPYAVNRGMMGDINFSFNREFLSFHTGHWEEEETKQDSLYHYIPGKNRLTPKFTVNYEGMKTIPQHIYYEFGDYFRFDIYRVKTVHKETGIYSSRIQEKCILVDKKNRKAGIFKMKDDLLGEISWGNFSDGYYTENLGPAVLKAKLENLNKKEGLSGETRKRMDDLLNTIQENDNNYIVIGKMK
;
A
#
# COMPACT_ATOMS: atom_id res chain seq x y z
N THR A 1 2.03 26.28 -6.08
CA THR A 1 2.40 25.16 -5.16
C THR A 1 1.25 24.95 -4.21
N ILE A 2 0.79 23.71 -4.09
CA ILE A 2 -0.19 23.29 -3.08
C ILE A 2 0.61 22.72 -1.89
N SER A 3 0.42 23.30 -0.72
CA SER A 3 1.00 22.79 0.53
C SER A 3 -0.13 22.25 1.38
N LEU A 4 -0.13 20.94 1.61
CA LEU A 4 -1.02 20.31 2.59
C LEU A 4 -0.21 19.89 3.80
N LYS A 5 -0.79 20.05 4.96
CA LYS A 5 -0.27 19.50 6.20
C LYS A 5 -0.91 18.14 6.42
N LEU A 6 -0.21 17.25 7.11
CA LEU A 6 -0.83 15.97 7.49
C LEU A 6 -2.09 16.21 8.33
N SER A 7 -2.06 17.23 9.21
CA SER A 7 -3.22 17.66 9.99
C SER A 7 -4.42 18.14 9.16
N ASP A 8 -4.22 18.53 7.90
CA ASP A 8 -5.33 18.87 6.99
C ASP A 8 -6.04 17.60 6.48
N LEU A 9 -5.33 16.49 6.39
CA LEU A 9 -5.80 15.22 5.82
C LEU A 9 -6.40 14.28 6.87
N VAL A 10 -5.86 14.32 8.12
CA VAL A 10 -6.32 13.43 9.20
C VAL A 10 -7.01 14.19 10.32
N SER A 11 -8.03 13.57 10.92
CA SER A 11 -8.79 14.16 12.02
C SER A 11 -8.11 13.94 13.38
N SER A 12 -7.30 12.90 13.49
CA SER A 12 -6.56 12.53 14.71
C SER A 12 -5.31 11.76 14.32
N LEU A 13 -4.29 11.80 15.16
CA LEU A 13 -3.10 10.97 15.04
C LEU A 13 -2.89 10.20 16.34
N GLU A 14 -2.65 8.92 16.19
CA GLU A 14 -2.43 7.97 17.26
C GLU A 14 -1.09 7.27 17.03
N VAL A 15 -0.29 7.09 18.07
CA VAL A 15 0.95 6.33 18.03
C VAL A 15 0.80 5.13 18.95
N ILE A 16 0.87 3.93 18.38
CA ILE A 16 0.67 2.68 19.10
C ILE A 16 2.01 1.98 19.22
N LYS A 17 2.45 1.76 20.44
CA LYS A 17 3.61 0.92 20.76
C LYS A 17 3.19 -0.54 20.64
N LEU A 18 3.92 -1.32 19.85
CA LEU A 18 3.68 -2.76 19.77
C LEU A 18 4.34 -3.49 20.95
N ASP A 19 3.74 -4.62 21.32
CA ASP A 19 4.28 -5.55 22.31
C ASP A 19 5.72 -5.96 21.98
N THR A 20 6.57 -6.03 23.00
CA THR A 20 8.01 -6.31 22.86
C THR A 20 8.38 -7.77 23.15
N ALA A 21 7.40 -8.65 23.37
CA ALA A 21 7.67 -10.08 23.51
C ALA A 21 8.43 -10.61 22.27
N SER A 22 9.33 -11.54 22.45
CA SER A 22 10.24 -12.02 21.39
C SER A 22 9.49 -12.56 20.17
N ASN A 23 8.32 -13.15 20.35
CA ASN A 23 7.44 -13.63 19.29
C ASN A 23 6.59 -12.54 18.65
N ALA A 24 6.54 -11.34 19.24
CA ALA A 24 5.78 -10.19 18.73
C ALA A 24 6.60 -9.31 17.78
N LEU A 25 7.92 -9.46 17.74
CA LEU A 25 8.80 -8.56 17.00
C LEU A 25 8.49 -8.56 15.49
N ILE A 26 8.52 -7.36 14.91
CA ILE A 26 8.39 -7.13 13.47
C ILE A 26 9.53 -6.24 12.97
N THR A 27 9.86 -6.33 11.68
CA THR A 27 10.96 -5.57 11.06
C THR A 27 10.50 -4.48 10.11
N GLY A 28 9.21 -4.20 10.05
CA GLY A 28 8.62 -3.27 9.08
C GLY A 28 7.38 -3.89 8.47
N GLY A 29 7.02 -3.43 7.26
CA GLY A 29 6.01 -4.05 6.44
C GLY A 29 4.63 -3.40 6.48
N LYS A 30 3.68 -4.09 5.85
CA LYS A 30 2.34 -3.59 5.59
C LYS A 30 1.49 -3.58 6.86
N VAL A 31 0.77 -2.49 7.07
CA VAL A 31 -0.21 -2.33 8.15
C VAL A 31 -1.62 -2.43 7.59
N ILE A 32 -2.41 -3.34 8.10
CA ILE A 32 -3.83 -3.50 7.77
C ILE A 32 -4.65 -3.35 9.03
N LEU A 33 -5.65 -2.50 8.97
CA LEU A 33 -6.44 -2.07 10.12
C LEU A 33 -7.86 -2.61 10.05
N SER A 34 -8.40 -2.91 11.22
CA SER A 34 -9.84 -2.98 11.46
C SER A 34 -10.19 -2.23 12.76
N GLU A 35 -11.40 -2.33 13.23
CA GLU A 35 -11.85 -1.63 14.43
C GLU A 35 -11.03 -2.04 15.67
N ASN A 36 -10.83 -3.35 15.86
CA ASN A 36 -10.20 -3.90 17.06
C ASN A 36 -8.82 -4.54 16.83
N TYR A 37 -8.34 -4.62 15.57
CA TYR A 37 -7.13 -5.35 15.23
C TYR A 37 -6.18 -4.58 14.31
N LEU A 38 -4.89 -4.96 14.41
CA LEU A 38 -3.82 -4.62 13.48
C LEU A 38 -3.25 -5.92 12.91
N LEU A 39 -3.34 -6.12 11.62
CA LEU A 39 -2.66 -7.20 10.93
C LEU A 39 -1.39 -6.64 10.29
N LEU A 40 -0.25 -7.13 10.72
CA LEU A 40 1.06 -6.66 10.28
C LEU A 40 1.75 -7.74 9.45
N GLY A 41 2.06 -7.40 8.22
CA GLY A 41 2.78 -8.27 7.30
C GLY A 41 4.25 -7.90 7.21
N PRO A 42 5.13 -8.85 6.86
CA PRO A 42 6.54 -8.56 6.60
C PRO A 42 6.71 -7.75 5.30
N ASP A 43 7.86 -7.11 5.13
CA ASP A 43 8.17 -6.37 3.90
C ASP A 43 8.20 -7.28 2.66
N TRP A 44 8.75 -8.49 2.79
CA TRP A 44 8.89 -9.42 1.67
C TRP A 44 8.51 -10.86 2.03
N GLN A 45 9.18 -11.45 3.01
CA GLN A 45 8.99 -12.82 3.46
C GLN A 45 8.88 -12.88 4.98
N GLY A 46 8.04 -13.78 5.49
CA GLY A 46 7.85 -13.96 6.92
C GLY A 46 6.39 -14.21 7.28
N ILE A 47 6.13 -14.22 8.56
CA ILE A 47 4.82 -14.52 9.13
C ILE A 47 4.05 -13.24 9.37
N TYR A 48 2.78 -13.21 8.96
CA TYR A 48 1.84 -12.18 9.36
C TYR A 48 1.53 -12.31 10.85
N LYS A 49 1.45 -11.19 11.53
CA LYS A 49 1.17 -11.12 12.96
C LYS A 49 -0.08 -10.31 13.22
N LEU A 50 -0.94 -10.85 14.08
CA LEU A 50 -2.13 -10.16 14.53
C LEU A 50 -1.90 -9.53 15.90
N PHE A 51 -2.24 -8.26 16.01
CA PHE A 51 -2.22 -7.50 17.25
C PHE A 51 -3.62 -6.94 17.53
N GLY A 52 -3.93 -6.73 18.79
CA GLY A 52 -5.06 -5.90 19.18
C GLY A 52 -4.80 -4.43 18.83
N ARG A 53 -5.85 -3.65 18.72
CA ARG A 53 -5.79 -2.22 18.35
C ARG A 53 -4.92 -1.38 19.29
N LYS A 54 -4.64 -1.87 20.49
CA LYS A 54 -3.77 -1.22 21.49
C LYS A 54 -2.30 -1.66 21.41
N GLY A 55 -1.94 -2.52 20.44
CA GLY A 55 -0.57 -2.96 20.21
C GLY A 55 -0.19 -4.26 20.92
N ASN A 56 -1.09 -4.88 21.69
CA ASN A 56 -0.84 -6.17 22.33
C ASN A 56 -0.80 -7.30 21.29
N PHE A 57 0.23 -8.13 21.31
CA PHE A 57 0.36 -9.28 20.43
C PHE A 57 -0.70 -10.34 20.74
N LEU A 58 -1.32 -10.88 19.71
CA LEU A 58 -2.34 -11.91 19.83
C LEU A 58 -1.86 -13.25 19.31
N CYS A 59 -1.40 -13.31 18.05
CA CYS A 59 -0.93 -14.55 17.45
C CYS A 59 -0.15 -14.31 16.15
N ASP A 60 0.61 -15.31 15.75
CA ASP A 60 1.06 -15.49 14.38
C ASP A 60 -0.12 -16.00 13.53
N VAL A 61 -0.19 -15.58 12.27
CA VAL A 61 -1.22 -16.00 11.32
C VAL A 61 -0.64 -17.07 10.41
N GLY A 62 -0.96 -18.32 10.68
CA GLY A 62 -0.39 -19.47 9.96
C GLY A 62 1.08 -19.70 10.25
N THR A 63 1.78 -20.33 9.31
CA THR A 63 3.20 -20.70 9.44
C THR A 63 3.95 -20.42 8.15
N TYR A 64 5.25 -20.15 8.29
CA TYR A 64 6.15 -19.95 7.15
C TYR A 64 6.61 -21.29 6.60
N GLY A 65 6.32 -21.56 5.32
CA GLY A 65 6.71 -22.81 4.71
C GLY A 65 6.05 -23.06 3.35
N ARG A 66 6.16 -24.32 2.87
CA ARG A 66 5.63 -24.75 1.58
C ARG A 66 4.50 -25.79 1.69
N GLY A 67 4.05 -26.06 2.89
CA GLY A 67 2.93 -26.95 3.14
C GLY A 67 1.60 -26.41 2.62
N PRO A 68 0.55 -27.25 2.61
CA PRO A 68 -0.74 -26.88 2.04
C PRO A 68 -1.45 -25.72 2.77
N GLU A 69 -1.12 -25.50 4.02
CA GLU A 69 -1.66 -24.47 4.90
C GLU A 69 -0.65 -23.36 5.22
N GLU A 70 0.55 -23.44 4.62
CA GLU A 70 1.67 -22.53 4.86
C GLU A 70 1.85 -21.57 3.70
N TYR A 71 2.66 -20.53 3.93
CA TYR A 71 3.02 -19.57 2.89
C TYR A 71 4.44 -19.04 3.10
N MET A 72 5.05 -18.58 2.02
CA MET A 72 6.37 -17.93 2.05
C MET A 72 6.25 -16.43 1.79
N GLN A 73 5.64 -16.08 0.68
CA GLN A 73 5.51 -14.72 0.19
C GLN A 73 4.05 -14.41 -0.11
N ILE A 74 3.56 -13.32 0.42
CA ILE A 74 2.19 -12.87 0.26
C ILE A 74 2.16 -11.60 -0.62
N ALA A 75 1.38 -11.66 -1.70
CA ALA A 75 1.16 -10.52 -2.58
C ALA A 75 0.19 -9.51 -1.96
N ASP A 76 -0.86 -10.01 -1.31
CA ASP A 76 -1.84 -9.16 -0.64
C ASP A 76 -2.50 -9.87 0.53
N ALA A 77 -3.03 -9.10 1.48
CA ALA A 77 -3.73 -9.61 2.63
C ALA A 77 -4.94 -8.72 2.95
N GLN A 78 -6.00 -9.32 3.49
CA GLN A 78 -7.19 -8.61 3.94
C GLN A 78 -7.64 -9.13 5.29
N LEU A 79 -8.02 -8.21 6.17
CA LEU A 79 -8.60 -8.48 7.48
C LEU A 79 -10.10 -8.23 7.39
N ASP A 80 -10.90 -9.27 7.72
CA ASP A 80 -12.35 -9.23 7.78
C ASP A 80 -12.78 -9.62 9.20
N GLU A 81 -12.78 -8.61 10.05
CA GLU A 81 -13.09 -8.77 11.46
C GLU A 81 -14.51 -9.28 11.68
N GLY A 82 -15.48 -8.74 10.92
CA GLY A 82 -16.88 -9.07 11.05
C GLY A 82 -17.19 -10.56 10.82
N ASN A 83 -16.43 -11.21 9.92
CA ASN A 83 -16.58 -12.62 9.60
C ASN A 83 -15.55 -13.50 10.32
N ASN A 84 -14.71 -12.95 11.20
CA ASN A 84 -13.63 -13.68 11.86
C ASN A 84 -12.67 -14.33 10.84
N ARG A 85 -12.20 -13.54 9.83
CA ARG A 85 -11.36 -14.04 8.75
C ARG A 85 -10.17 -13.13 8.47
N ILE A 86 -9.06 -13.78 8.12
CA ILE A 86 -7.87 -13.18 7.53
C ILE A 86 -7.63 -13.90 6.21
N TYR A 87 -7.60 -13.14 5.13
CA TYR A 87 -7.32 -13.65 3.79
C TYR A 87 -5.88 -13.32 3.43
N LEU A 88 -5.09 -14.34 3.06
CA LEU A 88 -3.72 -14.18 2.59
C LEU A 88 -3.62 -14.69 1.15
N LEU A 89 -3.22 -13.83 0.22
CA LEU A 89 -3.03 -14.15 -1.18
C LEU A 89 -1.54 -14.40 -1.44
N PRO A 90 -1.11 -15.66 -1.67
CA PRO A 90 0.27 -15.96 -2.01
C PRO A 90 0.71 -15.23 -3.30
N TYR A 91 2.01 -14.93 -3.42
CA TYR A 91 2.55 -14.24 -4.59
C TYR A 91 2.31 -15.02 -5.89
N GLU A 92 2.54 -16.33 -5.85
CA GLU A 92 2.13 -17.25 -6.91
C GLU A 92 0.73 -17.80 -6.58
N ALA A 93 -0.30 -17.05 -6.97
CA ALA A 93 -1.65 -17.29 -6.52
C ALA A 93 -2.32 -18.42 -7.30
N ARG A 94 -2.39 -19.62 -6.69
CA ARG A 94 -3.25 -20.75 -7.13
C ARG A 94 -4.44 -20.94 -6.19
N LYS A 95 -4.33 -20.44 -4.99
CA LYS A 95 -5.36 -20.48 -3.95
C LYS A 95 -5.23 -19.27 -3.05
N LEU A 96 -6.34 -18.84 -2.49
CA LEU A 96 -6.41 -17.87 -1.40
C LEU A 96 -6.43 -18.64 -0.09
N LEU A 97 -5.57 -18.33 0.84
CA LEU A 97 -5.52 -18.94 2.17
C LEU A 97 -6.42 -18.16 3.12
N VAL A 98 -7.20 -18.88 3.92
CA VAL A 98 -8.14 -18.28 4.87
C VAL A 98 -7.79 -18.75 6.28
N TYR A 99 -7.56 -17.80 7.17
CA TYR A 99 -7.31 -18.03 8.59
C TYR A 99 -8.38 -17.34 9.43
N ASN A 100 -8.52 -17.74 10.69
CA ASN A 100 -9.34 -17.01 11.66
C ASN A 100 -8.51 -15.99 12.44
N LEU A 101 -9.15 -15.19 13.30
CA LEU A 101 -8.47 -14.18 14.15
C LEU A 101 -7.66 -14.79 15.30
N GLN A 102 -7.62 -16.12 15.43
CA GLN A 102 -6.69 -16.85 16.29
C GLN A 102 -5.46 -17.37 15.51
N GLY A 103 -5.29 -16.92 14.24
CA GLY A 103 -4.18 -17.30 13.37
C GLY A 103 -4.24 -18.73 12.83
N LYS A 104 -5.32 -19.46 13.07
CA LYS A 104 -5.48 -20.86 12.65
C LYS A 104 -6.06 -20.95 11.24
N PHE A 105 -5.52 -21.86 10.44
CA PHE A 105 -6.03 -22.15 9.12
C PHE A 105 -7.48 -22.63 9.17
N VAL A 106 -8.32 -22.10 8.31
CA VAL A 106 -9.73 -22.47 8.17
C VAL A 106 -9.95 -23.28 6.91
N ASN A 107 -9.58 -22.73 5.76
CA ASN A 107 -9.67 -23.38 4.46
C ASN A 107 -8.82 -22.64 3.42
N SER A 108 -8.84 -23.12 2.19
CA SER A 108 -8.35 -22.38 1.03
C SER A 108 -9.41 -22.29 -0.05
N VAL A 109 -9.41 -21.17 -0.77
CA VAL A 109 -10.30 -20.95 -1.91
C VAL A 109 -9.48 -21.14 -3.19
N PRO A 110 -9.84 -22.08 -4.08
CA PRO A 110 -9.15 -22.24 -5.35
C PRO A 110 -9.33 -20.98 -6.19
N LEU A 111 -8.29 -20.58 -6.94
CA LEU A 111 -8.39 -19.44 -7.83
C LEU A 111 -8.61 -19.89 -9.26
N ALA A 112 -9.61 -19.27 -9.92
CA ALA A 112 -10.02 -19.61 -11.28
C ALA A 112 -8.90 -19.43 -12.31
N VAL A 113 -8.01 -18.45 -12.07
CA VAL A 113 -6.88 -18.14 -12.95
C VAL A 113 -5.61 -18.03 -12.13
N PHE A 114 -4.54 -18.68 -12.59
CA PHE A 114 -3.21 -18.51 -12.01
C PHE A 114 -2.64 -17.15 -12.38
N LEU A 115 -2.31 -16.35 -11.38
CA LEU A 115 -1.72 -15.03 -11.52
C LEU A 115 -0.57 -14.86 -10.51
N THR A 116 0.31 -13.90 -10.76
CA THR A 116 1.41 -13.55 -9.86
C THR A 116 1.31 -12.07 -9.46
N GLY A 117 1.72 -11.75 -8.23
CA GLY A 117 1.81 -10.37 -7.78
C GLY A 117 0.48 -9.61 -7.76
N CYS A 118 -0.64 -10.29 -7.48
CA CYS A 118 -1.97 -9.70 -7.54
C CYS A 118 -2.31 -8.85 -6.33
N ARG A 119 -3.35 -8.01 -6.51
CA ARG A 119 -4.14 -7.41 -5.43
C ARG A 119 -5.51 -8.03 -5.39
N MET A 120 -6.09 -8.09 -4.20
CA MET A 120 -7.40 -8.70 -4.00
C MET A 120 -8.36 -7.81 -3.22
N LYS A 121 -9.64 -8.06 -3.43
CA LYS A 121 -10.74 -7.63 -2.58
C LYS A 121 -11.67 -8.80 -2.38
N VAL A 122 -11.91 -9.15 -1.12
CA VAL A 122 -12.92 -10.15 -0.74
C VAL A 122 -14.09 -9.40 -0.15
N GLU A 123 -15.27 -9.57 -0.73
CA GLU A 123 -16.49 -8.87 -0.34
C GLU A 123 -17.72 -9.64 -0.82
N ASN A 124 -18.72 -9.80 0.05
CA ASN A 124 -20.01 -10.46 -0.29
C ASN A 124 -19.80 -11.87 -0.91
N ASP A 125 -18.96 -12.68 -0.27
CA ASP A 125 -18.60 -14.04 -0.71
C ASP A 125 -18.04 -14.13 -2.15
N LYS A 126 -17.39 -13.05 -2.60
CA LYS A 126 -16.70 -12.99 -3.89
C LYS A 126 -15.27 -12.51 -3.71
N VAL A 127 -14.41 -13.02 -4.55
CA VAL A 127 -13.00 -12.65 -4.63
C VAL A 127 -12.77 -11.90 -5.94
N SER A 128 -12.36 -10.66 -5.86
CA SER A 128 -11.93 -9.86 -7.00
C SER A 128 -10.41 -9.76 -6.98
N LEU A 129 -9.77 -10.04 -8.12
CA LEU A 129 -8.33 -9.93 -8.28
C LEU A 129 -7.97 -8.99 -9.41
N LEU A 130 -6.85 -8.30 -9.23
CA LEU A 130 -6.24 -7.43 -10.23
C LEU A 130 -4.75 -7.71 -10.28
N THR A 131 -4.19 -7.91 -11.47
CA THR A 131 -2.77 -8.15 -11.68
C THR A 131 -2.20 -7.22 -12.75
N THR A 132 -0.94 -7.41 -13.01
CA THR A 132 -0.20 -6.68 -14.05
C THR A 132 -0.50 -7.30 -15.41
N PRO A 133 -0.67 -6.50 -16.49
CA PRO A 133 -0.91 -7.02 -17.83
C PRO A 133 0.36 -7.53 -18.51
N LEU A 134 1.26 -8.16 -17.73
CA LEU A 134 2.52 -8.73 -18.22
C LEU A 134 2.34 -10.21 -18.56
N ASN A 135 2.28 -10.54 -19.85
CA ASN A 135 2.18 -11.92 -20.34
C ASN A 135 1.03 -12.75 -19.74
N VAL A 136 -0.06 -12.08 -19.39
CA VAL A 136 -1.26 -12.72 -18.88
C VAL A 136 -2.44 -12.47 -19.82
N PRO A 137 -3.37 -13.42 -19.97
CA PRO A 137 -4.55 -13.21 -20.80
C PRO A 137 -5.60 -12.30 -20.14
N ILE A 138 -5.62 -12.26 -18.82
CA ILE A 138 -6.61 -11.57 -17.98
C ILE A 138 -5.88 -10.66 -17.02
N VAL A 139 -6.28 -9.39 -16.92
CA VAL A 139 -5.71 -8.41 -15.99
C VAL A 139 -6.50 -8.32 -14.70
N ALA A 140 -7.80 -8.59 -14.75
CA ALA A 140 -8.67 -8.60 -13.58
C ALA A 140 -9.78 -9.64 -13.74
N TYR A 141 -10.25 -10.18 -12.62
CA TYR A 141 -11.42 -11.06 -12.62
C TYR A 141 -12.11 -11.07 -11.25
N GLN A 142 -13.37 -11.51 -11.27
CA GLN A 142 -14.13 -11.84 -10.07
C GLN A 142 -14.57 -13.30 -10.12
N GLN A 143 -14.54 -13.97 -8.99
CA GLN A 143 -15.01 -15.34 -8.79
C GLN A 143 -15.81 -15.46 -7.49
N ASP A 144 -16.53 -16.58 -7.35
CA ASP A 144 -17.12 -16.96 -6.08
C ASP A 144 -16.10 -17.68 -5.16
N MET A 145 -16.51 -18.02 -3.94
CA MET A 145 -15.66 -18.75 -2.96
C MET A 145 -15.42 -20.23 -3.32
N LYS A 146 -16.01 -20.73 -4.40
CA LYS A 146 -15.75 -22.08 -4.94
C LYS A 146 -14.75 -22.09 -6.09
N GLY A 147 -14.32 -20.90 -6.55
CA GLY A 147 -13.41 -20.74 -7.68
C GLY A 147 -14.13 -20.64 -9.04
N ASN A 148 -15.45 -20.48 -9.07
CA ASN A 148 -16.17 -20.27 -10.33
C ASN A 148 -15.99 -18.84 -10.80
N LEU A 149 -15.50 -18.67 -12.04
CA LEU A 149 -15.31 -17.36 -12.67
C LEU A 149 -16.67 -16.70 -12.93
N LEU A 150 -16.83 -15.46 -12.45
CA LEU A 150 -18.05 -14.67 -12.60
C LEU A 150 -17.88 -13.55 -13.63
N ASP A 151 -16.68 -12.94 -13.67
CA ASP A 151 -16.37 -11.81 -14.55
C ASP A 151 -14.86 -11.79 -14.83
N SER A 152 -14.47 -11.28 -16.00
CA SER A 152 -13.06 -11.12 -16.33
C SER A 152 -12.79 -9.97 -17.27
N VAL A 153 -11.59 -9.39 -17.20
CA VAL A 153 -11.12 -8.32 -18.06
C VAL A 153 -9.89 -8.78 -18.82
N SER A 154 -9.96 -8.75 -20.16
CA SER A 154 -8.82 -9.06 -21.00
C SER A 154 -7.63 -8.13 -20.72
N ALA A 155 -6.42 -8.68 -20.63
CA ALA A 155 -5.20 -7.89 -20.48
C ALA A 155 -4.79 -7.19 -21.79
N ARG A 156 -5.26 -7.66 -22.96
CA ARG A 156 -4.80 -7.18 -24.27
C ARG A 156 -4.82 -5.67 -24.47
N PRO A 157 -5.88 -4.92 -24.07
CA PRO A 157 -5.90 -3.47 -24.22
C PRO A 157 -4.87 -2.74 -23.34
N TYR A 158 -4.42 -3.38 -22.28
CA TYR A 158 -3.53 -2.82 -21.25
C TYR A 158 -2.13 -3.41 -21.31
N ALA A 159 -1.87 -4.34 -22.23
CA ALA A 159 -0.60 -5.03 -22.35
C ALA A 159 0.55 -4.03 -22.56
N VAL A 160 1.62 -4.23 -21.80
CA VAL A 160 2.87 -3.51 -21.93
C VAL A 160 3.96 -4.44 -22.46
N ASN A 161 4.89 -3.90 -23.23
CA ASN A 161 6.01 -4.68 -23.79
C ASN A 161 7.00 -5.10 -22.68
N ARG A 162 7.68 -6.22 -22.86
CA ARG A 162 8.63 -6.79 -21.88
C ARG A 162 9.78 -5.86 -21.48
N GLY A 163 10.21 -4.96 -22.35
CA GLY A 163 11.23 -3.93 -22.06
C GLY A 163 10.73 -2.83 -21.12
N MET A 164 9.44 -2.71 -20.97
CA MET A 164 8.75 -1.72 -20.14
C MET A 164 8.31 -2.37 -18.84
N MET A 165 9.24 -2.83 -18.02
CA MET A 165 8.92 -3.21 -16.64
C MET A 165 8.58 -1.96 -15.85
N GLY A 166 7.37 -1.44 -16.08
CA GLY A 166 6.79 -0.39 -15.28
C GLY A 166 6.48 -0.89 -13.88
N ASP A 167 6.66 -0.05 -12.89
CA ASP A 167 6.05 -0.28 -11.60
C ASP A 167 4.55 -0.23 -11.75
N ILE A 168 3.96 -1.36 -11.48
CA ILE A 168 2.54 -1.41 -11.34
C ILE A 168 2.21 -0.99 -9.95
N ASN A 169 1.68 0.20 -9.88
CA ASN A 169 1.24 0.73 -8.63
C ASN A 169 -0.23 0.40 -8.46
N PHE A 170 -0.49 -0.35 -7.42
CA PHE A 170 -1.83 -0.56 -6.94
C PHE A 170 -2.12 0.55 -5.94
N SER A 171 -3.18 1.31 -6.13
CA SER A 171 -3.70 2.14 -5.07
C SER A 171 -4.11 1.22 -3.91
N PHE A 172 -3.68 1.57 -2.72
CA PHE A 172 -3.99 0.81 -1.51
C PHE A 172 -5.38 1.12 -0.95
N ASN A 173 -6.25 1.70 -1.74
CA ASN A 173 -7.62 1.93 -1.34
C ASN A 173 -8.46 0.68 -1.58
N ARG A 174 -9.00 0.08 -0.52
CA ARG A 174 -9.80 -1.15 -0.61
C ARG A 174 -11.24 -0.93 -1.04
N GLU A 175 -11.69 0.31 -1.18
CA GLU A 175 -13.00 0.56 -1.79
C GLU A 175 -13.04 0.04 -3.23
N PHE A 176 -11.89 0.07 -3.91
CA PHE A 176 -11.73 -0.46 -5.27
C PHE A 176 -10.30 -0.94 -5.52
N LEU A 177 -10.16 -1.88 -6.42
CA LEU A 177 -8.86 -2.27 -6.94
C LEU A 177 -8.47 -1.28 -8.03
N SER A 178 -7.36 -0.58 -7.87
CA SER A 178 -6.84 0.35 -8.85
C SER A 178 -5.51 -0.10 -9.43
N PHE A 179 -5.26 0.33 -10.63
CA PHE A 179 -4.20 -0.14 -11.47
C PHE A 179 -3.64 1.01 -12.31
N HIS A 180 -2.35 1.04 -12.43
CA HIS A 180 -1.63 1.94 -13.30
C HIS A 180 -0.36 1.26 -13.84
N THR A 181 -0.11 1.37 -15.13
CA THR A 181 1.16 0.96 -15.74
C THR A 181 2.14 2.13 -15.72
N GLY A 182 3.21 2.04 -14.92
CA GLY A 182 4.31 2.97 -15.04
C GLY A 182 5.14 2.68 -16.30
N HIS A 183 5.61 3.69 -16.99
CA HIS A 183 6.56 3.54 -18.10
C HIS A 183 7.99 3.69 -17.58
N TRP A 184 8.87 2.74 -17.94
CA TRP A 184 10.28 2.78 -17.56
C TRP A 184 11.16 3.43 -18.63
N GLU A 185 10.72 3.42 -19.87
CA GLU A 185 11.48 3.93 -21.01
C GLU A 185 10.78 5.10 -21.67
N GLU A 186 11.55 6.10 -22.08
CA GLU A 186 11.06 7.35 -22.65
C GLU A 186 10.50 7.22 -24.10
N GLU A 187 10.52 6.00 -24.66
CA GLU A 187 10.28 5.81 -26.10
C GLU A 187 8.84 5.50 -26.51
N GLU A 188 7.94 5.14 -25.59
CA GLU A 188 6.55 4.87 -25.98
C GLU A 188 5.57 5.96 -25.56
N THR A 189 4.89 6.48 -26.57
CA THR A 189 3.88 7.55 -26.46
C THR A 189 2.47 7.04 -26.13
N LYS A 190 2.34 5.84 -25.59
CA LYS A 190 1.01 5.31 -25.23
C LYS A 190 0.52 5.97 -23.95
N GLN A 191 -0.52 6.77 -24.09
CA GLN A 191 -1.20 7.37 -22.95
C GLN A 191 -1.79 6.28 -22.06
N ASP A 192 -1.58 6.40 -20.77
CA ASP A 192 -2.10 5.53 -19.73
C ASP A 192 -3.04 6.30 -18.78
N SER A 193 -3.66 5.57 -17.87
CA SER A 193 -4.56 6.11 -16.88
C SER A 193 -4.43 5.36 -15.57
N LEU A 194 -4.83 5.99 -14.50
CA LEU A 194 -5.23 5.27 -13.29
C LEU A 194 -6.61 4.66 -13.55
N TYR A 195 -6.70 3.35 -13.45
CA TYR A 195 -7.91 2.59 -13.70
C TYR A 195 -8.48 2.01 -12.41
N HIS A 196 -9.80 1.94 -12.31
CA HIS A 196 -10.48 1.12 -11.31
C HIS A 196 -11.05 -0.14 -11.99
N TYR A 197 -10.88 -1.27 -11.30
CA TYR A 197 -11.62 -2.48 -11.63
C TYR A 197 -12.97 -2.45 -10.93
N ILE A 198 -14.02 -2.47 -11.72
CA ILE A 198 -15.40 -2.57 -11.25
C ILE A 198 -15.96 -3.87 -11.82
N PRO A 199 -16.19 -4.90 -10.97
CA PRO A 199 -16.73 -6.19 -11.39
C PRO A 199 -18.06 -6.04 -12.16
N GLY A 200 -18.29 -6.94 -13.11
CA GLY A 200 -19.47 -6.91 -13.98
C GLY A 200 -19.41 -5.95 -15.17
N LYS A 201 -18.32 -5.19 -15.31
CA LYS A 201 -18.12 -4.28 -16.46
C LYS A 201 -17.22 -4.83 -17.56
N ASN A 202 -16.58 -5.96 -17.35
CA ASN A 202 -15.62 -6.59 -18.27
C ASN A 202 -14.53 -5.64 -18.81
N ARG A 203 -14.22 -4.58 -18.06
CA ARG A 203 -13.21 -3.57 -18.41
C ARG A 203 -12.72 -2.81 -17.20
N LEU A 204 -11.51 -2.27 -17.32
CA LEU A 204 -11.01 -1.26 -16.38
C LEU A 204 -11.61 0.10 -16.74
N THR A 205 -12.02 0.84 -15.74
CA THR A 205 -12.62 2.18 -15.91
C THR A 205 -11.56 3.24 -15.62
N PRO A 206 -11.16 4.10 -16.60
CA PRO A 206 -10.21 5.17 -16.36
C PRO A 206 -10.80 6.19 -15.37
N LYS A 207 -10.02 6.58 -14.39
CA LYS A 207 -10.40 7.54 -13.34
C LYS A 207 -9.58 8.82 -13.39
N PHE A 208 -8.32 8.70 -13.72
CA PHE A 208 -7.43 9.84 -13.84
C PHE A 208 -6.45 9.61 -14.97
N THR A 209 -6.31 10.61 -15.83
CA THR A 209 -5.42 10.59 -17.00
C THR A 209 -4.76 11.94 -17.13
N VAL A 210 -3.45 11.95 -17.27
CA VAL A 210 -2.70 13.17 -17.61
C VAL A 210 -2.56 13.25 -19.12
N ASN A 211 -2.89 14.40 -19.68
CA ASN A 211 -2.70 14.65 -21.11
C ASN A 211 -1.27 15.17 -21.35
N TYR A 212 -0.52 14.41 -22.15
CA TYR A 212 0.84 14.76 -22.59
C TYR A 212 0.90 15.30 -24.01
N GLU A 213 -0.23 15.80 -24.52
CA GLU A 213 -0.31 16.35 -25.88
C GLU A 213 0.75 17.44 -26.09
N GLY A 214 1.50 17.34 -27.19
CA GLY A 214 2.61 18.24 -27.51
C GLY A 214 3.95 17.87 -26.87
N MET A 215 4.04 16.86 -26.01
CA MET A 215 5.30 16.29 -25.53
C MET A 215 5.81 15.21 -26.50
N LYS A 216 7.13 15.22 -26.75
CA LYS A 216 7.76 14.17 -27.59
C LYS A 216 7.80 12.82 -26.92
N THR A 217 7.92 12.81 -25.59
CA THR A 217 8.03 11.61 -24.77
C THR A 217 7.17 11.76 -23.53
N ILE A 218 6.55 10.67 -23.08
CA ILE A 218 5.84 10.64 -21.81
C ILE A 218 6.86 10.40 -20.70
N PRO A 219 6.97 11.29 -19.69
CA PRO A 219 7.90 11.10 -18.60
C PRO A 219 7.51 9.88 -17.77
N GLN A 220 8.49 9.24 -17.13
CA GLN A 220 8.19 8.23 -16.13
C GLN A 220 7.35 8.82 -15.01
N HIS A 221 6.25 8.15 -14.68
CA HIS A 221 5.31 8.66 -13.71
C HIS A 221 4.57 7.55 -12.98
N ILE A 222 4.02 7.90 -11.84
CA ILE A 222 3.18 7.03 -11.03
C ILE A 222 1.95 7.82 -10.58
N TYR A 223 0.78 7.22 -10.71
CA TYR A 223 -0.46 7.76 -10.20
C TYR A 223 -0.82 7.12 -8.86
N TYR A 224 -1.29 7.94 -7.95
CA TYR A 224 -1.86 7.53 -6.67
C TYR A 224 -3.23 8.17 -6.49
N GLU A 225 -4.09 7.50 -5.73
CA GLU A 225 -5.37 8.03 -5.33
C GLU A 225 -5.56 7.86 -3.83
N PHE A 226 -5.94 8.92 -3.14
CA PHE A 226 -6.25 8.89 -1.73
C PHE A 226 -7.28 9.98 -1.38
N GLY A 227 -8.33 9.59 -0.67
CA GLY A 227 -9.40 10.50 -0.31
C GLY A 227 -9.90 11.31 -1.51
N ASP A 228 -9.95 12.63 -1.36
CA ASP A 228 -10.40 13.58 -2.38
C ASP A 228 -9.31 14.00 -3.39
N TYR A 229 -8.19 13.27 -3.44
CA TYR A 229 -7.04 13.68 -4.24
C TYR A 229 -6.56 12.57 -5.19
N PHE A 230 -6.09 13.00 -6.37
CA PHE A 230 -5.11 12.26 -7.16
C PHE A 230 -3.74 12.86 -6.95
N ARG A 231 -2.73 12.02 -6.82
CA ARG A 231 -1.33 12.43 -6.82
C ARG A 231 -0.65 11.86 -8.04
N PHE A 232 0.18 12.67 -8.65
CA PHE A 232 0.92 12.34 -9.85
C PHE A 232 2.40 12.68 -9.63
N ASP A 233 3.22 11.64 -9.60
CA ASP A 233 4.66 11.78 -9.40
C ASP A 233 5.39 11.57 -10.72
N ILE A 234 6.27 12.50 -11.06
CA ILE A 234 7.16 12.42 -12.22
C ILE A 234 8.56 12.04 -11.73
N TYR A 235 9.17 11.07 -12.40
CA TYR A 235 10.48 10.57 -12.08
C TYR A 235 11.43 10.71 -13.26
N ARG A 236 12.72 10.89 -12.93
CA ARG A 236 13.83 10.71 -13.85
C ARG A 236 14.65 9.50 -13.42
N VAL A 237 15.00 8.66 -14.37
CA VAL A 237 15.94 7.56 -14.12
C VAL A 237 17.36 8.08 -14.21
N LYS A 238 18.14 7.82 -13.18
CA LYS A 238 19.58 8.01 -13.18
C LYS A 238 20.24 6.64 -13.24
N THR A 239 20.83 6.33 -14.39
CA THR A 239 21.63 5.12 -14.55
C THR A 239 23.08 5.43 -14.20
N VAL A 240 23.66 4.61 -13.32
CA VAL A 240 25.06 4.71 -12.91
C VAL A 240 25.75 3.41 -13.27
N HIS A 241 26.77 3.51 -14.13
CA HIS A 241 27.65 2.39 -14.46
C HIS A 241 28.76 2.33 -13.40
N LYS A 242 28.85 1.19 -12.70
CA LYS A 242 29.95 0.87 -11.78
C LYS A 242 30.62 -0.40 -12.25
N GLU A 243 31.84 -0.64 -11.82
CA GLU A 243 32.58 -1.89 -12.13
C GLU A 243 31.82 -3.16 -11.73
N THR A 244 30.95 -3.05 -10.72
CA THR A 244 30.10 -4.15 -10.20
C THR A 244 28.78 -4.33 -10.94
N GLY A 245 28.48 -3.49 -11.95
CA GLY A 245 27.24 -3.57 -12.74
C GLY A 245 26.57 -2.23 -13.04
N ILE A 246 25.41 -2.31 -13.67
CA ILE A 246 24.57 -1.15 -14.01
C ILE A 246 23.51 -0.99 -12.93
N TYR A 247 23.48 0.17 -12.31
CA TYR A 247 22.50 0.52 -11.27
C TYR A 247 21.63 1.65 -11.76
N SER A 248 20.33 1.48 -11.67
CA SER A 248 19.36 2.53 -11.99
C SER A 248 18.64 2.97 -10.71
N SER A 249 18.58 4.27 -10.50
CA SER A 249 17.82 4.86 -9.42
C SER A 249 16.79 5.85 -9.96
N ARG A 250 15.61 5.90 -9.35
CA ARG A 250 14.61 6.91 -9.67
C ARG A 250 14.79 8.13 -8.78
N ILE A 251 14.77 9.27 -9.39
CA ILE A 251 14.77 10.55 -8.71
C ILE A 251 13.41 11.18 -8.97
N GLN A 252 12.63 11.41 -7.92
CA GLN A 252 11.37 12.16 -8.03
C GLN A 252 11.69 13.61 -8.40
N GLU A 253 11.22 14.04 -9.54
CA GLU A 253 11.42 15.43 -10.02
C GLU A 253 10.27 16.33 -9.63
N LYS A 254 9.05 15.84 -9.75
CA LYS A 254 7.84 16.60 -9.43
C LYS A 254 6.82 15.69 -8.76
N CYS A 255 6.13 16.26 -7.80
CA CYS A 255 4.93 15.69 -7.21
C CYS A 255 3.79 16.69 -7.42
N ILE A 256 2.74 16.25 -8.06
CA ILE A 256 1.58 17.10 -8.40
C ILE A 256 0.36 16.52 -7.69
N LEU A 257 -0.38 17.35 -7.00
CA LEU A 257 -1.65 17.01 -6.41
C LEU A 257 -2.79 17.59 -7.25
N VAL A 258 -3.83 16.79 -7.43
CA VAL A 258 -5.06 17.21 -8.10
C VAL A 258 -6.22 17.01 -7.13
N ASP A 259 -6.89 18.08 -6.78
CA ASP A 259 -8.11 18.08 -5.99
C ASP A 259 -9.29 17.67 -6.87
N LYS A 260 -9.95 16.56 -6.51
CA LYS A 260 -11.07 15.98 -7.28
C LYS A 260 -12.31 16.89 -7.28
N LYS A 261 -12.55 17.60 -6.16
CA LYS A 261 -13.72 18.47 -5.98
C LYS A 261 -13.57 19.77 -6.75
N ASN A 262 -12.42 20.41 -6.57
CA ASN A 262 -12.17 21.73 -7.14
C ASN A 262 -11.53 21.68 -8.54
N ARG A 263 -11.09 20.50 -8.99
CA ARG A 263 -10.37 20.28 -10.25
C ARG A 263 -9.14 21.18 -10.41
N LYS A 264 -8.48 21.49 -9.29
CA LYS A 264 -7.26 22.28 -9.26
C LYS A 264 -6.06 21.37 -9.10
N ALA A 265 -5.01 21.66 -9.86
CA ALA A 265 -3.74 20.95 -9.78
C ALA A 265 -2.61 21.91 -9.39
N GLY A 266 -1.62 21.41 -8.70
CA GLY A 266 -0.44 22.17 -8.34
C GLY A 266 0.71 21.30 -7.88
N ILE A 267 1.94 21.85 -7.96
CA ILE A 267 3.10 21.19 -7.36
C ILE A 267 2.83 20.97 -5.88
N PHE A 268 2.96 19.74 -5.46
CA PHE A 268 2.60 19.32 -4.12
C PHE A 268 3.81 19.20 -3.21
N LYS A 269 3.67 19.75 -2.03
CA LYS A 269 4.57 19.50 -0.90
C LYS A 269 3.73 19.16 0.29
N MET A 270 3.87 17.94 0.78
CA MET A 270 3.31 17.58 2.07
C MET A 270 4.24 18.04 3.18
N LYS A 271 3.65 18.61 4.21
CA LYS A 271 4.33 18.90 5.47
C LYS A 271 3.75 17.99 6.53
N ASP A 272 4.58 17.15 7.06
CA ASP A 272 4.22 16.45 8.29
C ASP A 272 4.40 17.42 9.45
N ASP A 273 3.31 18.00 9.90
CA ASP A 273 3.27 18.92 11.03
C ASP A 273 2.97 18.21 12.35
N LEU A 274 2.78 16.89 12.31
CA LEU A 274 2.42 16.06 13.45
C LEU A 274 3.61 15.22 13.95
N LEU A 275 4.50 14.76 13.04
CA LEU A 275 5.64 13.90 13.35
C LEU A 275 6.99 14.38 12.78
N GLY A 276 7.00 15.52 12.06
CA GLY A 276 8.25 16.12 11.60
C GLY A 276 8.53 16.03 10.11
N GLU A 277 9.50 15.25 9.67
CA GLU A 277 9.85 15.14 8.26
C GLU A 277 8.99 14.10 7.55
N ILE A 278 8.70 14.41 6.28
CA ILE A 278 7.83 13.61 5.43
C ILE A 278 8.42 12.22 5.23
N SER A 279 7.82 11.23 5.82
CA SER A 279 7.72 9.95 5.17
C SER A 279 6.33 9.90 4.51
N TRP A 280 6.28 9.42 3.30
CA TRP A 280 5.00 9.10 2.69
C TRP A 280 4.46 7.87 3.39
N GLY A 281 3.68 8.06 4.45
CA GLY A 281 2.89 7.02 5.04
C GLY A 281 1.90 6.46 4.02
N ASN A 282 1.34 5.35 4.33
CA ASN A 282 0.38 4.68 3.47
C ASN A 282 -1.02 5.25 3.72
N PHE A 283 -1.68 5.72 2.66
CA PHE A 283 -3.08 6.13 2.70
C PHE A 283 -3.94 4.98 2.17
N SER A 284 -4.63 4.28 3.05
CA SER A 284 -5.43 3.11 2.71
C SER A 284 -6.65 3.01 3.61
N ASP A 285 -7.77 2.60 3.04
CA ASP A 285 -8.99 2.23 3.77
C ASP A 285 -9.49 3.31 4.75
N GLY A 286 -9.35 4.59 4.38
CA GLY A 286 -9.75 5.72 5.21
C GLY A 286 -8.75 6.07 6.33
N TYR A 287 -7.53 5.51 6.28
CA TYR A 287 -6.48 5.78 7.25
C TYR A 287 -5.15 6.15 6.59
N TYR A 288 -4.41 6.97 7.29
CA TYR A 288 -2.98 7.15 7.13
C TYR A 288 -2.25 6.24 8.10
N THR A 289 -1.23 5.53 7.64
CA THR A 289 -0.44 4.64 8.51
C THR A 289 1.05 4.74 8.21
N GLU A 290 1.87 4.69 9.27
CA GLU A 290 3.30 4.45 9.19
C GLU A 290 3.69 3.32 10.15
N ASN A 291 4.65 2.50 9.75
CA ASN A 291 5.27 1.48 10.59
C ASN A 291 6.72 1.91 10.82
N LEU A 292 7.04 2.35 12.02
CA LEU A 292 8.30 3.01 12.36
C LEU A 292 9.07 2.23 13.42
N GLY A 293 10.31 1.89 13.13
CA GLY A 293 11.22 1.43 14.16
C GLY A 293 11.52 2.52 15.21
N PRO A 294 11.88 2.16 16.44
CA PRO A 294 12.05 3.09 17.55
C PRO A 294 13.06 4.20 17.23
N ALA A 295 14.18 3.88 16.61
CA ALA A 295 15.21 4.87 16.24
C ALA A 295 14.68 5.91 15.23
N VAL A 296 13.88 5.46 14.25
CA VAL A 296 13.30 6.34 13.22
C VAL A 296 12.27 7.27 13.84
N LEU A 297 11.37 6.73 14.68
CA LEU A 297 10.38 7.54 15.38
C LEU A 297 11.04 8.58 16.28
N LYS A 298 12.06 8.17 17.07
CA LYS A 298 12.81 9.07 17.93
C LYS A 298 13.45 10.22 17.15
N ALA A 299 14.14 9.93 16.05
CA ALA A 299 14.76 10.94 15.19
C ALA A 299 13.73 11.93 14.61
N LYS A 300 12.56 11.45 14.18
CA LYS A 300 11.46 12.30 13.69
C LYS A 300 10.97 13.25 14.77
N LEU A 301 10.72 12.76 15.98
CA LEU A 301 10.24 13.57 17.10
C LEU A 301 11.28 14.60 17.56
N GLU A 302 12.56 14.23 17.64
CA GLU A 302 13.64 15.15 17.97
C GLU A 302 13.80 16.28 16.94
N ASN A 303 13.66 15.97 15.64
CA ASN A 303 13.70 16.94 14.58
C ASN A 303 12.49 17.89 14.63
N LEU A 304 11.32 17.37 14.95
CA LEU A 304 10.12 18.18 15.11
C LEU A 304 10.25 19.11 16.34
N ASN A 305 10.80 18.61 17.44
CA ASN A 305 10.96 19.38 18.69
C ASN A 305 11.89 20.61 18.53
N LYS A 306 12.82 20.56 17.56
CA LYS A 306 13.69 21.70 17.19
C LYS A 306 12.96 22.80 16.39
N LYS A 307 11.75 22.53 15.89
CA LYS A 307 10.99 23.52 15.09
C LYS A 307 10.34 24.55 16.01
N GLU A 308 10.42 25.83 15.60
CA GLU A 308 9.70 26.92 16.25
C GLU A 308 8.21 26.86 15.93
N GLY A 309 7.38 27.35 16.85
CA GLY A 309 5.93 27.51 16.61
C GLY A 309 5.05 26.32 16.99
N LEU A 310 5.59 25.27 17.63
CA LEU A 310 4.77 24.19 18.19
C LEU A 310 3.99 24.68 19.43
N SER A 311 2.72 24.24 19.54
CA SER A 311 1.94 24.51 20.76
C SER A 311 2.56 23.79 21.96
N GLY A 312 2.38 24.36 23.16
CA GLY A 312 2.87 23.74 24.39
C GLY A 312 2.31 22.34 24.62
N GLU A 313 1.06 22.10 24.23
CA GLU A 313 0.41 20.79 24.33
C GLU A 313 1.06 19.76 23.37
N THR A 314 1.31 20.16 22.11
CA THR A 314 2.01 19.31 21.14
C THR A 314 3.39 18.95 21.63
N ARG A 315 4.15 19.92 22.13
CA ARG A 315 5.49 19.72 22.66
C ARG A 315 5.49 18.75 23.85
N LYS A 316 4.57 18.92 24.79
CA LYS A 316 4.41 18.01 25.92
C LYS A 316 4.13 16.58 25.48
N ARG A 317 3.18 16.38 24.57
CA ARG A 317 2.88 15.02 24.04
C ARG A 317 4.09 14.38 23.38
N MET A 318 4.90 15.18 22.67
CA MET A 318 6.12 14.68 22.03
C MET A 318 7.18 14.28 23.04
N ASP A 319 7.40 15.12 24.07
CA ASP A 319 8.36 14.83 25.14
C ASP A 319 7.93 13.58 25.94
N ASP A 320 6.64 13.45 26.24
CA ASP A 320 6.07 12.27 26.89
C ASP A 320 6.35 11.01 26.04
N LEU A 321 6.13 11.08 24.70
CA LEU A 321 6.39 9.96 23.82
C LEU A 321 7.89 9.64 23.70
N LEU A 322 8.75 10.67 23.54
CA LEU A 322 10.20 10.52 23.48
C LEU A 322 10.77 9.80 24.71
N ASN A 323 10.25 10.13 25.91
CA ASN A 323 10.66 9.52 27.16
C ASN A 323 10.25 8.03 27.30
N THR A 324 9.30 7.57 26.46
CA THR A 324 8.84 6.17 26.48
C THR A 324 9.56 5.26 25.49
N ILE A 325 10.24 5.84 24.46
CA ILE A 325 10.90 5.07 23.40
C ILE A 325 12.23 4.51 23.90
N GLN A 326 12.39 3.18 23.81
CA GLN A 326 13.63 2.46 24.10
C GLN A 326 14.21 1.84 22.83
N GLU A 327 15.53 1.65 22.76
CA GLU A 327 16.20 1.10 21.58
C GLU A 327 15.75 -0.31 21.22
N ASN A 328 15.40 -1.10 22.23
CA ASN A 328 14.95 -2.49 22.07
C ASN A 328 13.44 -2.63 21.97
N ASP A 329 12.71 -1.54 21.81
CA ASP A 329 11.28 -1.61 21.58
C ASP A 329 10.97 -2.26 20.22
N ASN A 330 9.82 -2.88 20.12
CA ASN A 330 9.24 -3.24 18.84
C ASN A 330 8.82 -1.96 18.07
N ASN A 331 8.36 -2.09 16.85
CA ASN A 331 7.93 -0.95 16.05
C ASN A 331 6.72 -0.22 16.68
N TYR A 332 6.57 1.01 16.25
CA TYR A 332 5.46 1.88 16.55
C TYR A 332 4.60 2.07 15.31
N ILE A 333 3.31 1.91 15.47
CA ILE A 333 2.36 2.12 14.39
C ILE A 333 1.71 3.49 14.58
N VAL A 334 1.94 4.36 13.62
CA VAL A 334 1.27 5.66 13.54
C VAL A 334 0.01 5.50 12.72
N ILE A 335 -1.12 5.99 13.24
CA ILE A 335 -2.41 5.88 12.59
C ILE A 335 -3.11 7.24 12.62
N GLY A 336 -3.53 7.71 11.45
CA GLY A 336 -4.37 8.88 11.29
C GLY A 336 -5.67 8.52 10.61
N LYS A 337 -6.82 8.86 11.22
CA LYS A 337 -8.11 8.69 10.56
C LYS A 337 -8.27 9.81 9.54
N MET A 338 -8.53 9.47 8.28
CA MET A 338 -8.79 10.45 7.22
C MET A 338 -10.05 11.25 7.51
N LYS A 339 -10.05 12.54 7.12
CA LYS A 339 -11.21 13.44 7.24
C LYS A 339 -12.26 13.17 6.18
#